data_433351aa648a97bddd3c854d73b19d0e
#
_entry.id   433351aa648a97bddd3c854d73b19d0e
#
_cell.length_a   1.000
_cell.length_b   1.000
_cell.length_c   1.000
_cell.angle_alpha   90.00
_cell.angle_beta   90.00
_cell.angle_gamma   90.00
#
_symmetry.space_group_name_H-M   'P 1'
#
loop_
_entity.id
_entity.type
_entity.pdbx_description
1 polymer ?
#
loop_
_entity_poly.entity_id
_entity_poly.type
_entity_poly.pdbx_seq_one_letter_code
_entity_poly.pdbx_strand_id
1 'polypeptide(L)'
;MTYPPPSGQPEYPPSGYSAPQPGYGPYGPPQPGYGPPQPGYPGFPPPFPPEKPKSRTVPIVLLSVAIALVLCVGGAATLVLIGKNAVDDAEAAAARIAITQPQTLGGLPLVDDPQFAAITEDMERSLAAYPGASGSFGAIYGSPAEQNMVAALATKATISDPEKELTESFRVFGKFNQVSGLSDASTGELGGVARCGTSSTSGVDLAICGWADEGSVGMIMWFFKTADDVRADFPALRAEIETTS
;
A
#
# COMPACT_ATOMS: atom_id res chain seq x y z
N MET A 1 -49.98 -31.75 -11.62
CA MET A 1 -49.91 -30.47 -10.87
C MET A 1 -49.04 -29.54 -11.69
N THR A 2 -49.65 -28.62 -12.41
CA THR A 2 -49.05 -27.72 -13.36
C THR A 2 -48.79 -26.38 -12.70
N TYR A 3 -47.56 -25.95 -12.67
CA TYR A 3 -47.18 -24.60 -12.19
C TYR A 3 -47.37 -23.56 -13.27
N PRO A 4 -47.93 -22.37 -12.97
CA PRO A 4 -48.01 -21.26 -13.93
C PRO A 4 -46.68 -20.47 -13.96
N PRO A 5 -46.36 -19.79 -15.08
CA PRO A 5 -45.14 -18.99 -15.21
C PRO A 5 -45.27 -17.63 -14.50
N PRO A 6 -44.16 -17.03 -14.06
CA PRO A 6 -44.19 -15.69 -13.48
C PRO A 6 -44.27 -14.62 -14.57
N SER A 7 -45.26 -13.73 -14.39
CA SER A 7 -45.47 -12.51 -15.17
C SER A 7 -44.75 -11.33 -14.54
N GLY A 8 -44.19 -10.41 -15.36
CA GLY A 8 -43.90 -9.04 -14.95
C GLY A 8 -42.50 -8.58 -15.20
N GLN A 9 -42.16 -8.23 -16.46
CA GLN A 9 -41.07 -7.27 -16.73
C GLN A 9 -41.61 -5.84 -16.62
N PRO A 10 -40.89 -4.90 -16.01
CA PRO A 10 -41.26 -3.48 -16.11
C PRO A 10 -40.84 -2.91 -17.48
N GLU A 11 -41.80 -2.32 -18.17
CA GLU A 11 -41.59 -1.52 -19.39
C GLU A 11 -40.81 -0.26 -19.07
N TYR A 12 -39.72 0.01 -19.81
CA TYR A 12 -39.04 1.29 -19.86
C TYR A 12 -39.75 2.24 -20.84
N PRO A 13 -40.02 3.49 -20.47
CA PRO A 13 -40.57 4.48 -21.41
C PRO A 13 -39.50 4.98 -22.39
N PRO A 14 -39.85 5.32 -23.63
CA PRO A 14 -38.92 5.79 -24.64
C PRO A 14 -38.43 7.20 -24.37
N SER A 15 -37.10 7.38 -24.37
CA SER A 15 -36.43 8.65 -24.30
C SER A 15 -36.55 9.41 -25.61
N GLY A 16 -37.45 10.35 -25.71
CA GLY A 16 -37.52 11.31 -26.76
C GLY A 16 -37.52 12.72 -26.23
N TYR A 17 -36.34 13.36 -26.22
CA TYR A 17 -36.23 14.83 -26.24
C TYR A 17 -35.00 15.21 -27.05
N SER A 18 -35.23 15.62 -28.31
CA SER A 18 -34.27 16.34 -29.14
C SER A 18 -34.24 17.79 -28.67
N ALA A 19 -33.09 18.26 -28.24
CA ALA A 19 -32.84 19.67 -27.98
C ALA A 19 -32.61 20.39 -29.33
N PRO A 20 -33.18 21.61 -29.54
CA PRO A 20 -32.97 22.37 -30.75
C PRO A 20 -31.58 23.00 -30.79
N GLN A 21 -30.92 22.90 -31.95
CA GLN A 21 -29.65 23.58 -32.27
C GLN A 21 -29.88 25.09 -32.34
N PRO A 22 -28.99 25.93 -31.82
CA PRO A 22 -29.03 27.39 -32.09
C PRO A 22 -28.58 27.69 -33.53
N GLY A 23 -29.41 28.40 -34.23
CA GLY A 23 -29.20 28.85 -35.61
C GLY A 23 -28.02 29.82 -35.74
N TYR A 24 -27.33 29.70 -36.87
CA TYR A 24 -26.37 30.67 -37.37
C TYR A 24 -27.10 32.00 -37.69
N GLY A 25 -26.73 33.08 -36.97
CA GLY A 25 -27.12 34.43 -37.30
C GLY A 25 -26.23 35.07 -38.39
N PRO A 26 -26.75 36.02 -39.17
CA PRO A 26 -26.08 36.56 -40.33
C PRO A 26 -24.95 37.52 -40.02
N TYR A 27 -24.01 37.60 -40.95
CA TYR A 27 -22.82 38.43 -41.03
C TYR A 27 -23.05 39.90 -40.54
N GLY A 28 -22.29 40.35 -39.55
CA GLY A 28 -22.12 41.75 -39.19
C GLY A 28 -21.12 42.46 -40.11
N PRO A 29 -21.21 43.79 -40.29
CA PRO A 29 -20.41 44.56 -41.23
C PRO A 29 -18.95 44.71 -40.82
N PRO A 30 -18.03 45.00 -41.75
CA PRO A 30 -16.60 45.08 -41.50
C PRO A 30 -16.21 46.28 -40.67
N GLN A 31 -15.36 46.10 -39.67
CA GLN A 31 -14.74 47.18 -38.89
C GLN A 31 -13.61 47.86 -39.67
N PRO A 32 -13.57 49.16 -39.69
CA PRO A 32 -12.48 49.92 -40.30
C PRO A 32 -11.36 50.21 -39.26
N GLY A 33 -10.14 50.24 -39.68
CA GLY A 33 -9.14 51.15 -39.18
C GLY A 33 -8.05 50.57 -38.32
N TYR A 34 -6.92 50.39 -39.00
CA TYR A 34 -5.61 50.34 -38.35
C TYR A 34 -5.30 51.67 -37.65
N GLY A 35 -5.10 51.61 -36.32
CA GLY A 35 -4.51 52.68 -35.56
C GLY A 35 -2.97 52.62 -35.65
N PRO A 36 -2.28 53.76 -35.43
CA PRO A 36 -0.81 53.81 -35.54
C PRO A 36 -0.10 52.98 -34.45
N PRO A 37 1.15 52.53 -34.68
CA PRO A 37 1.86 51.70 -33.74
C PRO A 37 2.17 52.43 -32.43
N GLN A 38 1.79 51.86 -31.30
CA GLN A 38 2.18 52.32 -29.98
C GLN A 38 3.64 51.98 -29.67
N PRO A 39 4.35 52.91 -28.97
CA PRO A 39 5.71 52.63 -28.53
C PRO A 39 5.76 51.42 -27.58
N GLY A 40 6.76 50.51 -27.80
CA GLY A 40 6.93 49.26 -27.07
C GLY A 40 7.06 49.43 -25.54
N TYR A 41 6.23 48.75 -24.82
CA TYR A 41 6.44 48.48 -23.42
C TYR A 41 7.53 47.39 -23.27
N PRO A 42 8.39 47.46 -22.23
CA PRO A 42 9.35 46.39 -21.95
C PRO A 42 8.63 45.07 -21.74
N GLY A 43 9.08 44.05 -22.45
CA GLY A 43 8.45 42.72 -22.46
C GLY A 43 8.31 42.12 -21.05
N PHE A 44 7.11 41.66 -20.74
CA PHE A 44 6.91 40.75 -19.63
C PHE A 44 7.71 39.46 -19.86
N PRO A 45 8.34 38.91 -18.83
CA PRO A 45 8.96 37.59 -18.94
C PRO A 45 7.91 36.56 -19.36
N PRO A 46 8.30 35.54 -20.15
CA PRO A 46 7.35 34.52 -20.59
C PRO A 46 6.71 33.84 -19.38
N PRO A 47 5.41 33.52 -19.46
CA PRO A 47 4.74 32.78 -18.38
C PRO A 47 5.46 31.46 -18.15
N PHE A 48 5.74 31.17 -16.87
CA PHE A 48 6.32 29.91 -16.45
C PHE A 48 5.48 28.74 -17.01
N PRO A 49 6.11 27.67 -17.50
CA PRO A 49 5.37 26.48 -17.90
C PRO A 49 4.51 26.01 -16.72
N PRO A 50 3.26 25.59 -16.97
CA PRO A 50 2.40 25.11 -15.91
C PRO A 50 3.08 23.95 -15.19
N GLU A 51 3.28 24.08 -13.88
CA GLU A 51 3.73 22.98 -13.03
C GLU A 51 2.78 21.79 -13.24
N LYS A 52 3.32 20.64 -13.57
CA LYS A 52 2.55 19.41 -13.67
C LYS A 52 1.84 19.21 -12.33
N PRO A 53 0.52 18.98 -12.32
CA PRO A 53 -0.19 18.76 -11.07
C PRO A 53 0.45 17.56 -10.35
N LYS A 54 0.96 17.79 -9.13
CA LYS A 54 1.46 16.72 -8.27
C LYS A 54 0.32 15.74 -8.07
N SER A 55 0.52 14.51 -8.50
CA SER A 55 -0.49 13.44 -8.36
C SER A 55 -0.82 13.28 -6.88
N ARG A 56 -2.04 13.61 -6.49
CA ARG A 56 -2.53 13.43 -5.11
C ARG A 56 -2.92 11.99 -4.81
N THR A 57 -2.87 11.11 -5.81
CA THR A 57 -3.29 9.71 -5.68
C THR A 57 -2.32 8.90 -4.84
N VAL A 58 -1.02 9.10 -5.01
CA VAL A 58 0.01 8.36 -4.26
C VAL A 58 -0.09 8.58 -2.74
N PRO A 59 -0.17 9.83 -2.22
CA PRO A 59 -0.30 10.01 -0.76
C PRO A 59 -1.62 9.47 -0.20
N ILE A 60 -2.71 9.48 -0.95
CA ILE A 60 -3.99 8.91 -0.51
C ILE A 60 -3.90 7.38 -0.41
N VAL A 61 -3.30 6.72 -1.40
CA VAL A 61 -3.08 5.26 -1.38
C VAL A 61 -2.15 4.87 -0.23
N LEU A 62 -1.05 5.61 -0.05
CA LEU A 62 -0.12 5.39 1.06
C LEU A 62 -0.80 5.56 2.43
N LEU A 63 -1.62 6.58 2.59
CA LEU A 63 -2.36 6.82 3.83
C LEU A 63 -3.35 5.68 4.13
N SER A 64 -4.07 5.18 3.13
CA SER A 64 -5.01 4.06 3.31
C SER A 64 -4.30 2.76 3.69
N VAL A 65 -3.12 2.51 3.11
CA VAL A 65 -2.27 1.35 3.45
C VAL A 65 -1.72 1.48 4.87
N ALA A 66 -1.23 2.67 5.26
CA ALA A 66 -0.72 2.90 6.61
C ALA A 66 -1.79 2.68 7.69
N ILE A 67 -3.02 3.19 7.48
CA ILE A 67 -4.14 2.96 8.41
C ILE A 67 -4.46 1.47 8.52
N ALA A 68 -4.43 0.73 7.41
CA ALA A 68 -4.66 -0.71 7.41
C ALA A 68 -3.58 -1.45 8.21
N LEU A 69 -2.31 -1.04 8.08
CA LEU A 69 -1.19 -1.61 8.83
C LEU A 69 -1.29 -1.37 10.34
N VAL A 70 -1.65 -0.15 10.74
CA VAL A 70 -1.87 0.22 12.15
C VAL A 70 -2.89 -0.71 12.82
N LEU A 71 -3.94 -1.07 12.08
CA LEU A 71 -4.99 -1.95 12.59
C LEU A 71 -4.62 -3.44 12.55
N CYS A 72 -3.70 -3.86 11.67
CA CYS A 72 -3.23 -5.24 11.60
C CYS A 72 -2.44 -5.66 12.84
N VAL A 73 -1.57 -4.80 13.35
CA VAL A 73 -0.68 -5.13 14.47
C VAL A 73 -1.38 -5.04 15.82
N GLY A 74 -2.42 -4.21 15.96
CA GLY A 74 -3.15 -4.01 17.22
C GLY A 74 -4.19 -5.08 17.59
N GLY A 75 -4.51 -6.03 16.68
CA GLY A 75 -5.65 -6.94 16.83
C GLY A 75 -5.35 -8.35 17.36
N ALA A 76 -4.10 -8.74 17.46
CA ALA A 76 -3.72 -10.16 17.67
C ALA A 76 -3.49 -10.58 19.14
N ALA A 77 -3.91 -9.82 20.13
CA ALA A 77 -3.83 -10.23 21.54
C ALA A 77 -4.86 -11.33 21.87
N THR A 78 -4.74 -12.50 21.26
CA THR A 78 -5.44 -13.70 21.74
C THR A 78 -4.54 -14.43 22.71
N LEU A 79 -4.85 -14.32 23.99
CA LEU A 79 -4.33 -15.18 25.07
C LEU A 79 -4.64 -16.65 24.73
N VAL A 80 -3.70 -17.31 24.09
CA VAL A 80 -3.70 -18.76 23.98
C VAL A 80 -2.96 -19.31 25.19
N LEU A 81 -3.60 -20.16 25.97
CA LEU A 81 -2.96 -20.99 26.98
C LEU A 81 -2.06 -22.02 26.26
N ILE A 82 -0.88 -21.61 25.89
CA ILE A 82 0.13 -22.45 25.24
C ILE A 82 0.97 -23.08 26.33
N GLY A 83 1.34 -24.33 26.16
CA GLY A 83 2.20 -25.02 27.10
C GLY A 83 3.51 -24.25 27.31
N LYS A 84 4.04 -24.23 28.54
CA LYS A 84 5.25 -23.48 28.91
C LYS A 84 6.44 -23.73 27.95
N ASN A 85 6.61 -24.95 27.45
CA ASN A 85 7.72 -25.32 26.56
C ASN A 85 7.70 -24.54 25.24
N ALA A 86 6.53 -24.32 24.64
CA ALA A 86 6.42 -23.56 23.39
C ALA A 86 6.74 -22.06 23.59
N VAL A 87 6.48 -21.53 24.77
CA VAL A 87 6.85 -20.15 25.12
C VAL A 87 8.36 -20.05 25.33
N ASP A 88 8.95 -20.98 26.06
CA ASP A 88 10.40 -21.00 26.33
C ASP A 88 11.20 -21.16 25.01
N ASP A 89 10.76 -22.00 24.08
CA ASP A 89 11.35 -22.17 22.76
C ASP A 89 11.24 -20.89 21.91
N ALA A 90 10.09 -20.26 21.90
CA ALA A 90 9.87 -19.00 21.18
C ALA A 90 10.68 -17.82 21.77
N GLU A 91 10.83 -17.75 23.10
CA GLU A 91 11.71 -16.75 23.75
C GLU A 91 13.18 -16.97 23.36
N ALA A 92 13.64 -18.22 23.35
CA ALA A 92 15.00 -18.59 22.93
C ALA A 92 15.24 -18.26 21.44
N ALA A 93 14.26 -18.47 20.56
CA ALA A 93 14.31 -18.09 19.17
C ALA A 93 14.34 -16.57 19.01
N ALA A 94 13.43 -15.86 19.68
CA ALA A 94 13.38 -14.39 19.68
C ALA A 94 14.70 -13.79 20.14
N ALA A 95 15.37 -14.39 21.12
CA ALA A 95 16.66 -13.87 21.62
C ALA A 95 17.73 -13.80 20.51
N ARG A 96 17.69 -14.70 19.54
CA ARG A 96 18.68 -14.80 18.43
C ARG A 96 18.34 -13.90 17.23
N ILE A 97 17.13 -13.40 17.15
CA ILE A 97 16.67 -12.57 16.03
C ILE A 97 16.99 -11.09 16.30
N ALA A 98 17.50 -10.42 15.28
CA ALA A 98 17.63 -8.97 15.26
C ALA A 98 16.86 -8.40 14.06
N ILE A 99 16.01 -7.41 14.33
CA ILE A 99 15.30 -6.61 13.33
C ILE A 99 16.00 -5.27 13.22
N THR A 100 16.38 -4.90 12.01
CA THR A 100 17.08 -3.64 11.71
C THR A 100 16.42 -2.95 10.53
N GLN A 101 16.36 -1.61 10.58
CA GLN A 101 15.96 -0.80 9.44
C GLN A 101 17.16 -0.60 8.52
N PRO A 102 17.17 -1.18 7.30
CA PRO A 102 18.27 -0.97 6.35
C PRO A 102 18.21 0.44 5.74
N GLN A 103 19.35 0.96 5.29
CA GLN A 103 19.43 2.22 4.55
C GLN A 103 18.95 2.08 3.10
N THR A 104 18.99 0.87 2.59
CA THR A 104 18.45 0.47 1.29
C THR A 104 17.71 -0.84 1.44
N LEU A 105 16.63 -1.06 0.71
CA LEU A 105 15.91 -2.32 0.67
C LEU A 105 15.70 -2.75 -0.79
N GLY A 106 16.24 -3.90 -1.17
CA GLY A 106 16.23 -4.34 -2.56
C GLY A 106 16.90 -3.34 -3.49
N GLY A 107 17.94 -2.63 -3.02
CA GLY A 107 18.64 -1.58 -3.76
C GLY A 107 17.91 -0.23 -3.81
N LEU A 108 16.72 -0.10 -3.26
CA LEU A 108 15.97 1.15 -3.18
C LEU A 108 16.39 1.94 -1.94
N PRO A 109 16.70 3.24 -2.06
CA PRO A 109 17.10 4.07 -0.92
C PRO A 109 15.92 4.33 0.03
N LEU A 110 16.24 4.48 1.32
CA LEU A 110 15.28 4.95 2.33
C LEU A 110 14.77 6.34 1.94
N VAL A 111 13.46 6.54 2.05
CA VAL A 111 12.82 7.84 1.79
C VAL A 111 12.79 8.65 3.09
N ASP A 112 13.57 9.72 3.12
CA ASP A 112 13.57 10.72 4.19
C ASP A 112 12.85 11.99 3.69
N ASP A 113 11.52 11.90 3.53
CA ASP A 113 10.68 13.02 3.10
C ASP A 113 9.64 13.31 4.18
N PRO A 114 9.56 14.56 4.68
CA PRO A 114 8.59 14.94 5.72
C PRO A 114 7.12 14.61 5.40
N GLN A 115 6.76 14.48 4.13
CA GLN A 115 5.40 14.08 3.76
C GLN A 115 5.06 12.64 4.17
N PHE A 116 6.07 11.78 4.37
CA PHE A 116 5.89 10.39 4.81
C PHE A 116 6.20 10.18 6.29
N ALA A 117 6.76 11.17 6.98
CA ALA A 117 7.17 11.06 8.38
C ALA A 117 6.02 10.60 9.30
N ALA A 118 4.84 11.21 9.16
CA ALA A 118 3.69 10.83 9.97
C ALA A 118 3.25 9.38 9.73
N ILE A 119 3.40 8.88 8.51
CA ILE A 119 3.03 7.51 8.14
C ILE A 119 4.00 6.52 8.77
N THR A 120 5.31 6.77 8.65
CA THR A 120 6.35 5.89 9.22
C THR A 120 6.29 5.89 10.74
N GLU A 121 6.06 7.04 11.38
CA GLU A 121 5.86 7.12 12.83
C GLU A 121 4.62 6.34 13.29
N ASP A 122 3.52 6.39 12.55
CA ASP A 122 2.31 5.62 12.87
C ASP A 122 2.55 4.11 12.69
N MET A 123 3.31 3.70 11.67
CA MET A 123 3.72 2.31 11.48
C MET A 123 4.56 1.82 12.67
N GLU A 124 5.60 2.56 13.06
CA GLU A 124 6.46 2.21 14.19
C GLU A 124 5.69 2.17 15.51
N ARG A 125 4.85 3.16 15.77
CA ARG A 125 4.02 3.20 16.98
C ARG A 125 3.09 1.99 17.09
N SER A 126 2.55 1.56 15.98
CA SER A 126 1.65 0.41 15.92
C SER A 126 2.39 -0.90 16.18
N LEU A 127 3.58 -1.03 15.60
CA LEU A 127 4.44 -2.18 15.84
C LEU A 127 4.96 -2.22 17.28
N ALA A 128 5.31 -1.07 17.86
CA ALA A 128 5.73 -0.97 19.25
C ALA A 128 4.61 -1.33 20.25
N ALA A 129 3.36 -1.21 19.84
CA ALA A 129 2.21 -1.65 20.62
C ALA A 129 1.92 -3.16 20.53
N TYR A 130 2.62 -3.89 19.66
CA TYR A 130 2.49 -5.33 19.56
C TYR A 130 2.96 -6.01 20.85
N PRO A 131 2.23 -7.01 21.39
CA PRO A 131 2.60 -7.67 22.65
C PRO A 131 4.01 -8.27 22.60
N GLY A 132 4.88 -7.86 23.52
CA GLY A 132 6.27 -8.34 23.60
C GLY A 132 7.20 -7.74 22.53
N ALA A 133 6.76 -6.71 21.82
CA ALA A 133 7.60 -6.04 20.83
C ALA A 133 8.88 -5.47 21.42
N SER A 134 10.00 -5.72 20.74
CA SER A 134 11.30 -5.14 21.06
C SER A 134 12.10 -4.96 19.76
N GLY A 135 12.35 -3.73 19.36
CA GLY A 135 13.00 -3.45 18.07
C GLY A 135 12.02 -3.53 16.92
N SER A 136 11.32 -2.41 16.70
CA SER A 136 10.36 -2.27 15.61
C SER A 136 10.82 -1.17 14.66
N PHE A 137 10.52 -1.30 13.37
CA PHE A 137 10.64 -0.20 12.42
C PHE A 137 9.51 -0.22 11.39
N GLY A 138 9.20 0.96 10.85
CA GLY A 138 8.37 1.13 9.68
C GLY A 138 9.03 2.13 8.75
N ALA A 139 9.22 1.77 7.48
CA ALA A 139 9.98 2.59 6.54
C ALA A 139 9.43 2.49 5.12
N ILE A 140 9.70 3.52 4.32
CA ILE A 140 9.37 3.59 2.90
C ILE A 140 10.68 3.76 2.13
N TYR A 141 10.80 3.02 1.03
CA TYR A 141 11.97 3.01 0.16
C TYR A 141 11.60 3.32 -1.28
N GLY A 142 12.53 3.90 -2.04
CA GLY A 142 12.38 4.14 -3.47
C GLY A 142 11.85 5.53 -3.82
N SER A 143 11.22 5.65 -4.99
CA SER A 143 10.80 6.94 -5.55
C SER A 143 9.34 6.91 -6.03
N PRO A 144 8.46 7.75 -5.47
CA PRO A 144 7.10 7.91 -5.97
C PRO A 144 7.04 8.36 -7.43
N ALA A 145 8.00 9.19 -7.85
CA ALA A 145 8.04 9.73 -9.21
C ALA A 145 8.38 8.66 -10.26
N GLU A 146 9.08 7.61 -9.85
CA GLU A 146 9.48 6.49 -10.69
C GLU A 146 8.52 5.31 -10.61
N GLN A 147 7.45 5.43 -9.82
CA GLN A 147 6.51 4.33 -9.53
C GLN A 147 7.23 3.06 -9.01
N ASN A 148 8.30 3.25 -8.27
CA ASN A 148 9.11 2.18 -7.69
C ASN A 148 9.29 2.44 -6.20
N MET A 149 8.33 1.95 -5.43
CA MET A 149 8.27 2.16 -3.99
C MET A 149 8.01 0.85 -3.27
N VAL A 150 8.64 0.73 -2.12
CA VAL A 150 8.44 -0.37 -1.17
C VAL A 150 8.18 0.23 0.21
N ALA A 151 7.17 -0.27 0.90
CA ALA A 151 7.01 -0.05 2.33
C ALA A 151 7.35 -1.34 3.07
N ALA A 152 8.12 -1.25 4.12
CA ALA A 152 8.47 -2.38 4.96
C ALA A 152 8.25 -2.06 6.43
N LEU A 153 7.80 -3.05 7.17
CA LEU A 153 7.60 -2.96 8.60
C LEU A 153 7.90 -4.31 9.24
N ALA A 154 8.52 -4.30 10.38
CA ALA A 154 8.80 -5.51 11.15
C ALA A 154 8.95 -5.20 12.63
N THR A 155 8.67 -6.19 13.44
CA THR A 155 8.94 -6.16 14.87
C THR A 155 9.50 -7.49 15.34
N LYS A 156 10.42 -7.42 16.30
CA LYS A 156 10.85 -8.54 17.09
C LYS A 156 9.83 -8.76 18.20
N ALA A 157 9.30 -9.98 18.30
CA ALA A 157 8.36 -10.36 19.36
C ALA A 157 8.40 -11.88 19.57
N THR A 158 8.02 -12.35 20.75
CA THR A 158 7.85 -13.79 21.02
C THR A 158 6.55 -14.29 20.42
N ILE A 159 6.63 -15.14 19.42
CA ILE A 159 5.48 -15.67 18.68
C ILE A 159 5.43 -17.19 18.82
N SER A 160 4.43 -17.67 19.51
CA SER A 160 4.29 -19.10 19.83
C SER A 160 3.59 -19.92 18.75
N ASP A 161 2.92 -19.27 17.81
CA ASP A 161 2.22 -19.89 16.68
C ASP A 161 2.34 -18.98 15.44
N PRO A 162 3.47 -19.05 14.71
CA PRO A 162 3.71 -18.21 13.54
C PRO A 162 2.65 -18.35 12.45
N GLU A 163 2.10 -19.54 12.24
CA GLU A 163 1.08 -19.79 11.22
C GLU A 163 -0.23 -19.05 11.52
N LYS A 164 -0.65 -19.11 12.78
CA LYS A 164 -1.83 -18.39 13.26
C LYS A 164 -1.60 -16.88 13.22
N GLU A 165 -0.42 -16.43 13.63
CA GLU A 165 -0.06 -15.01 13.64
C GLU A 165 -0.10 -14.43 12.21
N LEU A 166 0.52 -15.10 11.25
CA LEU A 166 0.52 -14.65 9.86
C LEU A 166 -0.89 -14.66 9.27
N THR A 167 -1.68 -15.70 9.56
CA THR A 167 -3.08 -15.80 9.11
C THR A 167 -3.91 -14.62 9.65
N GLU A 168 -3.74 -14.28 10.93
CA GLU A 168 -4.46 -13.20 11.56
C GLU A 168 -4.02 -11.83 11.01
N SER A 169 -2.72 -11.62 10.79
CA SER A 169 -2.18 -10.42 10.17
C SER A 169 -2.79 -10.17 8.80
N PHE A 170 -2.84 -11.18 7.93
CA PHE A 170 -3.51 -11.05 6.63
C PHE A 170 -5.02 -10.90 6.73
N ARG A 171 -5.67 -11.52 7.72
CA ARG A 171 -7.10 -11.36 7.96
C ARG A 171 -7.45 -9.93 8.36
N VAL A 172 -6.64 -9.31 9.20
CA VAL A 172 -6.85 -7.91 9.63
C VAL A 172 -6.54 -6.96 8.48
N PHE A 173 -5.44 -7.14 7.79
CA PHE A 173 -5.11 -6.36 6.58
C PHE A 173 -6.22 -6.45 5.53
N GLY A 174 -6.74 -7.66 5.28
CA GLY A 174 -7.79 -7.92 4.30
C GLY A 174 -9.15 -7.29 4.62
N LYS A 175 -9.41 -6.84 5.86
CA LYS A 175 -10.62 -6.09 6.20
C LYS A 175 -10.67 -4.71 5.53
N PHE A 176 -9.52 -4.14 5.23
CA PHE A 176 -9.37 -2.80 4.66
C PHE A 176 -8.91 -2.84 3.21
N ASN A 177 -8.22 -3.91 2.82
CA ASN A 177 -7.70 -4.10 1.48
C ASN A 177 -8.06 -5.50 0.99
N GLN A 178 -8.73 -5.60 -0.13
CA GLN A 178 -9.05 -6.91 -0.71
C GLN A 178 -7.75 -7.55 -1.21
N VAL A 179 -7.27 -8.57 -0.49
CA VAL A 179 -6.11 -9.36 -0.91
C VAL A 179 -6.60 -10.56 -1.69
N SER A 180 -6.08 -10.74 -2.89
CA SER A 180 -6.35 -11.86 -3.77
C SER A 180 -5.08 -12.69 -4.02
N GLY A 181 -5.24 -13.95 -4.40
CA GLY A 181 -4.12 -14.82 -4.75
C GLY A 181 -3.16 -15.10 -3.58
N LEU A 182 -3.65 -14.98 -2.32
CA LEU A 182 -2.83 -15.26 -1.16
C LEU A 182 -2.38 -16.72 -1.18
N SER A 183 -1.07 -16.93 -1.19
CA SER A 183 -0.46 -18.26 -1.20
C SER A 183 0.90 -18.25 -0.52
N ASP A 184 1.36 -19.41 -0.10
CA ASP A 184 2.63 -19.57 0.58
C ASP A 184 3.80 -19.06 -0.28
N ALA A 185 4.81 -18.51 0.40
CA ALA A 185 6.02 -18.00 -0.20
C ALA A 185 7.25 -18.63 0.49
N SER A 186 8.40 -18.59 -0.19
CA SER A 186 9.66 -19.02 0.41
C SER A 186 10.05 -18.13 1.57
N THR A 187 10.54 -18.69 2.64
CA THR A 187 11.10 -17.98 3.80
C THR A 187 12.62 -17.81 3.71
N GLY A 188 13.24 -18.39 2.68
CA GLY A 188 14.70 -18.45 2.57
C GLY A 188 15.33 -19.28 3.70
N GLU A 189 16.49 -18.86 4.18
CA GLU A 189 17.23 -19.52 5.26
C GLU A 189 16.70 -19.17 6.66
N LEU A 190 15.88 -18.12 6.77
CA LEU A 190 15.39 -17.64 8.06
C LEU A 190 14.28 -18.50 8.67
N GLY A 191 13.64 -19.36 7.86
CA GLY A 191 12.57 -20.25 8.34
C GLY A 191 11.28 -19.52 8.67
N GLY A 192 10.42 -20.14 9.51
CA GLY A 192 9.09 -19.66 9.82
C GLY A 192 8.09 -19.91 8.69
N VAL A 193 7.11 -19.03 8.57
CA VAL A 193 6.06 -19.07 7.54
C VAL A 193 6.01 -17.74 6.79
N ALA A 194 5.68 -17.79 5.51
CA ALA A 194 5.50 -16.58 4.70
C ALA A 194 4.39 -16.78 3.66
N ARG A 195 3.69 -15.70 3.35
CA ARG A 195 2.65 -15.65 2.32
C ARG A 195 2.73 -14.37 1.53
N CYS A 196 2.41 -14.46 0.24
CA CYS A 196 2.29 -13.31 -0.65
C CYS A 196 0.91 -13.29 -1.31
N GLY A 197 0.38 -12.08 -1.51
CA GLY A 197 -0.86 -11.83 -2.22
C GLY A 197 -0.84 -10.47 -2.91
N THR A 198 -1.85 -10.20 -3.73
CA THR A 198 -2.02 -8.92 -4.41
C THR A 198 -3.28 -8.22 -3.92
N SER A 199 -3.17 -6.95 -3.61
CA SER A 199 -4.30 -6.05 -3.40
C SER A 199 -4.34 -5.03 -4.52
N SER A 200 -5.53 -4.55 -4.87
CA SER A 200 -5.68 -3.45 -5.82
C SER A 200 -6.55 -2.37 -5.18
N THR A 201 -6.01 -1.18 -5.05
CA THR A 201 -6.71 -0.06 -4.45
C THR A 201 -6.62 1.15 -5.39
N SER A 202 -7.79 1.67 -5.79
CA SER A 202 -7.88 2.82 -6.70
C SER A 202 -7.13 2.62 -8.04
N GLY A 203 -7.06 1.38 -8.53
CA GLY A 203 -6.38 1.05 -9.79
C GLY A 203 -4.85 0.95 -9.67
N VAL A 204 -4.31 0.93 -8.46
CA VAL A 204 -2.90 0.66 -8.18
C VAL A 204 -2.78 -0.74 -7.59
N ASP A 205 -1.99 -1.59 -8.21
CA ASP A 205 -1.65 -2.90 -7.67
C ASP A 205 -0.63 -2.75 -6.53
N LEU A 206 -0.80 -3.58 -5.52
CA LEU A 206 0.04 -3.64 -4.34
C LEU A 206 0.36 -5.11 -4.05
N ALA A 207 1.57 -5.52 -4.31
CA ALA A 207 2.05 -6.81 -3.86
C ALA A 207 2.35 -6.74 -2.36
N ILE A 208 1.95 -7.78 -1.63
CA ILE A 208 2.13 -7.85 -0.19
C ILE A 208 2.69 -9.21 0.15
N CYS A 209 3.85 -9.25 0.79
CA CYS A 209 4.40 -10.45 1.39
C CYS A 209 4.58 -10.23 2.89
N GLY A 210 4.08 -11.16 3.69
CA GLY A 210 4.27 -11.16 5.13
C GLY A 210 4.96 -12.43 5.59
N TRP A 211 5.62 -12.36 6.73
CA TRP A 211 6.25 -13.49 7.40
C TRP A 211 5.98 -13.46 8.90
N ALA A 212 6.07 -14.62 9.50
CA ALA A 212 6.17 -14.80 10.95
C ALA A 212 7.05 -16.00 11.26
N ASP A 213 7.84 -15.89 12.32
CA ASP A 213 8.55 -16.98 12.98
C ASP A 213 8.42 -16.85 14.50
N GLU A 214 9.13 -17.63 15.29
CA GLU A 214 9.03 -17.60 16.75
C GLU A 214 9.53 -16.29 17.36
N GLY A 215 10.30 -15.47 16.62
CA GLY A 215 10.94 -14.26 17.14
C GLY A 215 10.65 -12.98 16.37
N SER A 216 9.95 -13.06 15.24
CA SER A 216 9.63 -11.89 14.41
C SER A 216 8.31 -12.01 13.67
N VAL A 217 7.74 -10.86 13.37
CA VAL A 217 6.67 -10.70 12.38
C VAL A 217 6.92 -9.45 11.56
N GLY A 218 6.65 -9.53 10.26
CA GLY A 218 6.81 -8.38 9.39
C GLY A 218 6.08 -8.51 8.07
N MET A 219 6.12 -7.43 7.31
CA MET A 219 5.44 -7.31 6.04
C MET A 219 6.21 -6.36 5.12
N ILE A 220 6.32 -6.73 3.85
CA ILE A 220 6.87 -5.89 2.79
C ILE A 220 5.79 -5.71 1.73
N MET A 221 5.62 -4.48 1.27
CA MET A 221 4.63 -4.09 0.27
C MET A 221 5.29 -3.35 -0.87
N TRP A 222 5.06 -3.82 -2.08
CA TRP A 222 5.56 -3.19 -3.31
C TRP A 222 4.39 -2.53 -4.03
N PHE A 223 4.51 -1.23 -4.22
CA PHE A 223 3.54 -0.47 -5.01
C PHE A 223 3.76 -0.71 -6.50
N PHE A 224 2.68 -0.76 -7.26
CA PHE A 224 2.67 -0.97 -8.72
C PHE A 224 3.18 -2.36 -9.14
N LYS A 225 3.13 -3.36 -8.24
CA LYS A 225 3.55 -4.74 -8.46
C LYS A 225 2.45 -5.71 -8.01
N THR A 226 2.48 -6.90 -8.60
CA THR A 226 1.68 -8.04 -8.16
C THR A 226 2.52 -9.01 -7.32
N ALA A 227 1.87 -9.93 -6.61
CA ALA A 227 2.60 -10.94 -5.83
C ALA A 227 3.53 -11.80 -6.69
N ASP A 228 3.16 -12.07 -7.94
CA ASP A 228 3.97 -12.88 -8.87
C ASP A 228 5.26 -12.15 -9.27
N ASP A 229 5.23 -10.81 -9.32
CA ASP A 229 6.40 -10.00 -9.66
C ASP A 229 7.48 -9.99 -8.56
N VAL A 230 7.10 -10.23 -7.30
CA VAL A 230 7.98 -10.00 -6.14
C VAL A 230 8.27 -11.23 -5.30
N ARG A 231 7.49 -12.29 -5.48
CA ARG A 231 7.56 -13.52 -4.66
C ARG A 231 8.96 -14.15 -4.63
N ALA A 232 9.68 -14.10 -5.75
CA ALA A 232 11.03 -14.67 -5.84
C ALA A 232 12.06 -13.82 -5.08
N ASP A 233 11.87 -12.50 -5.02
CA ASP A 233 12.81 -11.56 -4.40
C ASP A 233 12.54 -11.39 -2.90
N PHE A 234 11.34 -11.73 -2.43
CA PHE A 234 10.92 -11.54 -1.05
C PHE A 234 11.89 -12.11 0.00
N PRO A 235 12.40 -13.36 -0.11
CA PRO A 235 13.31 -13.90 0.89
C PRO A 235 14.61 -13.09 1.04
N ALA A 236 15.13 -12.56 -0.06
CA ALA A 236 16.34 -11.73 -0.05
C ALA A 236 16.09 -10.40 0.66
N LEU A 237 14.94 -9.76 0.39
CA LEU A 237 14.58 -8.50 1.05
C LEU A 237 14.31 -8.72 2.54
N ARG A 238 13.66 -9.84 2.95
CA ARG A 238 13.50 -10.19 4.35
C ARG A 238 14.87 -10.29 5.05
N ALA A 239 15.84 -10.93 4.41
CA ALA A 239 17.19 -11.08 4.96
C ALA A 239 17.98 -9.75 5.10
N GLU A 240 17.59 -8.68 4.41
CA GLU A 240 18.11 -7.33 4.65
C GLU A 240 17.54 -6.69 5.94
N ILE A 241 16.38 -7.16 6.38
CA ILE A 241 15.64 -6.65 7.55
C ILE A 241 15.94 -7.48 8.79
N GLU A 242 15.97 -8.77 8.66
CA GLU A 242 16.06 -9.74 9.75
C GLU A 242 17.33 -10.57 9.66
N THR A 243 18.01 -10.69 10.78
CA THR A 243 19.20 -11.53 10.92
C THR A 243 19.09 -12.46 12.13
N THR A 244 19.70 -13.62 12.02
CA THR A 244 19.82 -14.60 13.12
C THR A 244 21.27 -14.76 13.53
N SER A 245 21.54 -14.81 14.84
CA SER A 245 22.87 -14.98 15.46
C SER A 245 22.98 -16.29 16.26
#